data_4428bc022fefcea543a3ff37e3a22296
#
_entry.id   4428bc022fefcea543a3ff37e3a22296
#
_cell.length_a   1.000
_cell.length_b   1.000
_cell.length_c   1.000
_cell.angle_alpha   90.00
_cell.angle_beta   90.00
_cell.angle_gamma   90.00
#
_symmetry.space_group_name_H-M   'P 1'
#
loop_
_entity.id
_entity.type
_entity.pdbx_description
1 polymer ?
#
loop_
_entity_poly.entity_id
_entity_poly.type
_entity_poly.pdbx_seq_one_letter_code
_entity_poly.pdbx_strand_id
1 'polypeptide(L)'
;MPIKIPDQLPAKEILQKENIFVMDETRAYHQDIRPLSIAILNLMPTKETTETQLMRLIGNTPLQVECVLLHPKSHQSKNTSAEYLKTFYKTFDDVKDRKFDGLIITGAPVEHLEFEAVNYWEELTQIMAWSVDHVTSTFHICWGAQAGLYYHYGIPKYPLPEKLFGVFLHTPLKPHSKLLRGFDEQFYVPQSRHTEVRKEDILKVDQLEILSESEEAGVYIVASKDGRQIFVTGHSEYDPETLKLEYERDLNKGLPIKMPKNYFPDDNPNLMPRSRWRAHANLLFSNWLNYYVYQETPYTWTLGGEEESS
;
A
#
# COMPACT_ATOMS: atom_id res chain seq x y z
N MET A 1 -14.75 -10.37 9.43
CA MET A 1 -15.28 -9.35 10.35
C MET A 1 -15.05 -7.99 9.71
N PRO A 2 -15.79 -6.93 10.06
CA PRO A 2 -15.76 -5.68 9.30
C PRO A 2 -14.54 -4.81 9.62
N ILE A 3 -14.14 -4.00 8.63
CA ILE A 3 -13.20 -2.91 8.83
C ILE A 3 -13.89 -1.80 9.64
N LYS A 4 -13.22 -1.30 10.69
CA LYS A 4 -13.66 -0.12 11.45
C LYS A 4 -13.11 1.15 10.81
N ILE A 5 -13.98 2.07 10.47
CA ILE A 5 -13.65 3.35 9.82
C ILE A 5 -14.37 4.51 10.51
N PRO A 6 -13.87 5.76 10.39
CA PRO A 6 -14.58 6.94 10.90
C PRO A 6 -16.01 7.03 10.37
N ASP A 7 -16.97 7.45 11.22
CA ASP A 7 -18.40 7.43 10.90
C ASP A 7 -18.79 8.15 9.62
N GLN A 8 -18.11 9.26 9.29
CA GLN A 8 -18.44 10.12 8.16
C GLN A 8 -17.46 9.97 6.97
N LEU A 9 -16.60 8.95 6.97
CA LEU A 9 -15.64 8.75 5.89
C LEU A 9 -16.37 8.42 4.58
N PRO A 10 -16.14 9.17 3.45
CA PRO A 10 -16.81 8.94 2.17
C PRO A 10 -16.63 7.53 1.61
N ALA A 11 -15.50 6.88 1.88
CA ALA A 11 -15.24 5.49 1.50
C ALA A 11 -16.32 4.51 2.01
N LYS A 12 -17.01 4.82 3.14
CA LYS A 12 -18.07 3.99 3.73
C LYS A 12 -19.18 3.68 2.73
N GLU A 13 -19.69 4.70 2.04
CA GLU A 13 -20.80 4.53 1.08
C GLU A 13 -20.37 3.68 -0.13
N ILE A 14 -19.14 3.87 -0.62
CA ILE A 14 -18.61 3.13 -1.76
C ILE A 14 -18.46 1.65 -1.38
N LEU A 15 -17.82 1.37 -0.25
CA LEU A 15 -17.58 0.01 0.25
C LEU A 15 -18.90 -0.74 0.52
N GLN A 16 -19.90 -0.06 1.09
CA GLN A 16 -21.23 -0.64 1.32
C GLN A 16 -21.95 -0.99 0.01
N LYS A 17 -21.86 -0.15 -1.04
CA LYS A 17 -22.39 -0.44 -2.37
C LYS A 17 -21.73 -1.66 -3.04
N GLU A 18 -20.48 -1.93 -2.68
CA GLU A 18 -19.73 -3.11 -3.13
C GLU A 18 -19.97 -4.36 -2.27
N ASN A 19 -20.92 -4.33 -1.33
CA ASN A 19 -21.20 -5.38 -0.36
C ASN A 19 -20.02 -5.71 0.57
N ILE A 20 -19.11 -4.77 0.76
CA ILE A 20 -18.04 -4.87 1.76
C ILE A 20 -18.59 -4.37 3.09
N PHE A 21 -18.59 -5.24 4.09
CA PHE A 21 -19.10 -4.88 5.40
C PHE A 21 -18.13 -3.96 6.13
N VAL A 22 -18.54 -2.73 6.37
CA VAL A 22 -17.82 -1.74 7.17
C VAL A 22 -18.54 -1.46 8.49
N MET A 23 -17.78 -1.27 9.54
CA MET A 23 -18.26 -0.92 10.85
C MET A 23 -17.86 0.52 11.16
N ASP A 24 -18.82 1.35 11.55
CA ASP A 24 -18.53 2.68 12.07
C ASP A 24 -18.07 2.62 13.54
N GLU A 25 -17.51 3.72 14.03
CA GLU A 25 -16.98 3.81 15.39
C GLU A 25 -18.06 3.54 16.43
N THR A 26 -19.28 4.03 16.21
CA THR A 26 -20.43 3.84 17.11
C THR A 26 -20.78 2.37 17.29
N ARG A 27 -20.79 1.60 16.20
CA ARG A 27 -21.09 0.17 16.22
C ARG A 27 -19.95 -0.67 16.82
N ALA A 28 -18.71 -0.27 16.57
CA ALA A 28 -17.51 -0.97 17.05
C ALA A 28 -17.38 -0.92 18.58
N TYR A 29 -17.86 0.15 19.21
CA TYR A 29 -17.78 0.35 20.66
C TYR A 29 -18.49 -0.73 21.51
N HIS A 30 -19.39 -1.49 20.90
CA HIS A 30 -20.16 -2.53 21.60
C HIS A 30 -19.61 -3.96 21.39
N GLN A 31 -18.39 -4.12 20.86
CA GLN A 31 -17.81 -5.44 20.64
C GLN A 31 -16.52 -5.63 21.47
N ASP A 32 -16.48 -6.70 22.23
CA ASP A 32 -15.37 -7.08 23.12
C ASP A 32 -14.27 -7.85 22.35
N ILE A 33 -13.82 -7.31 21.22
CA ILE A 33 -12.78 -7.91 20.35
C ILE A 33 -11.73 -6.85 20.07
N ARG A 34 -10.45 -7.15 20.36
CA ARG A 34 -9.34 -6.30 19.98
C ARG A 34 -9.19 -6.28 18.44
N PRO A 35 -9.49 -5.19 17.75
CA PRO A 35 -9.22 -5.07 16.32
C PRO A 35 -7.72 -4.94 16.06
N LEU A 36 -7.27 -5.38 14.87
CA LEU A 36 -5.94 -5.05 14.38
C LEU A 36 -5.89 -3.54 14.08
N SER A 37 -4.91 -2.86 14.63
CA SER A 37 -4.69 -1.43 14.38
C SER A 37 -3.73 -1.25 13.20
N ILE A 38 -4.26 -0.78 12.06
CA ILE A 38 -3.49 -0.56 10.83
C ILE A 38 -3.40 0.93 10.55
N ALA A 39 -2.18 1.47 10.53
CA ALA A 39 -1.92 2.82 10.05
C ALA A 39 -1.75 2.83 8.53
N ILE A 40 -2.25 3.87 7.85
CA ILE A 40 -2.07 4.07 6.40
C ILE A 40 -1.48 5.45 6.19
N LEU A 41 -0.17 5.52 5.90
CA LEU A 41 0.48 6.75 5.49
C LEU A 41 0.21 6.96 3.99
N ASN A 42 -0.79 7.81 3.72
CA ASN A 42 -1.25 8.07 2.37
C ASN A 42 -0.50 9.26 1.76
N LEU A 43 0.46 8.96 0.89
CA LEU A 43 1.28 9.94 0.16
C LEU A 43 0.68 10.34 -1.19
N MET A 44 -0.41 9.66 -1.61
CA MET A 44 -1.06 9.92 -2.90
C MET A 44 -1.79 11.27 -2.92
N PRO A 45 -1.83 11.96 -4.07
CA PRO A 45 -2.51 13.25 -4.19
C PRO A 45 -4.05 13.11 -4.15
N THR A 46 -4.62 12.00 -4.62
CA THR A 46 -6.05 11.67 -4.61
C THR A 46 -6.36 10.75 -3.43
N LYS A 47 -6.39 11.32 -2.22
CA LYS A 47 -6.47 10.54 -0.98
C LYS A 47 -7.71 9.65 -0.89
N GLU A 48 -8.90 10.20 -1.18
CA GLU A 48 -10.17 9.47 -1.09
C GLU A 48 -10.22 8.21 -1.98
N THR A 49 -9.65 8.29 -3.19
CA THR A 49 -9.55 7.14 -4.09
C THR A 49 -8.65 6.06 -3.51
N THR A 50 -7.46 6.45 -3.04
CA THR A 50 -6.48 5.52 -2.46
C THR A 50 -7.00 4.88 -1.17
N GLU A 51 -7.68 5.64 -0.31
CA GLU A 51 -8.36 5.13 0.88
C GLU A 51 -9.34 4.01 0.53
N THR A 52 -10.23 4.28 -0.43
CA THR A 52 -11.25 3.31 -0.86
C THR A 52 -10.61 2.05 -1.43
N GLN A 53 -9.59 2.19 -2.25
CA GLN A 53 -8.84 1.06 -2.84
C GLN A 53 -8.20 0.18 -1.77
N LEU A 54 -7.49 0.78 -0.81
CA LEU A 54 -6.83 0.04 0.27
C LEU A 54 -7.83 -0.57 1.24
N MET A 55 -8.85 0.18 1.65
CA MET A 55 -9.87 -0.31 2.58
C MET A 55 -10.68 -1.47 2.01
N ARG A 56 -10.90 -1.51 0.69
CA ARG A 56 -11.54 -2.64 0.01
C ARG A 56 -10.72 -3.93 0.20
N LEU A 57 -9.39 -3.86 0.07
CA LEU A 57 -8.50 -5.01 0.21
C LEU A 57 -8.34 -5.42 1.68
N ILE A 58 -8.14 -4.46 2.58
CA ILE A 58 -8.02 -4.71 4.02
C ILE A 58 -9.34 -5.23 4.60
N GLY A 59 -10.48 -4.77 4.09
CA GLY A 59 -11.81 -5.19 4.55
C GLY A 59 -12.21 -6.59 4.11
N ASN A 60 -11.51 -7.19 3.15
CA ASN A 60 -11.80 -8.54 2.66
C ASN A 60 -11.07 -9.63 3.48
N THR A 61 -11.27 -9.62 4.80
CA THR A 61 -10.70 -10.57 5.75
C THR A 61 -11.70 -10.86 6.87
N PRO A 62 -11.64 -12.04 7.50
CA PRO A 62 -12.42 -12.32 8.71
C PRO A 62 -11.90 -11.58 9.96
N LEU A 63 -10.74 -10.96 9.89
CA LEU A 63 -10.15 -10.21 11.00
C LEU A 63 -10.82 -8.84 11.13
N GLN A 64 -11.03 -8.38 12.36
CA GLN A 64 -11.46 -7.01 12.60
C GLN A 64 -10.27 -6.07 12.50
N VAL A 65 -10.39 -5.02 11.69
CA VAL A 65 -9.33 -4.04 11.44
C VAL A 65 -9.85 -2.64 11.74
N GLU A 66 -9.04 -1.87 12.48
CA GLU A 66 -9.20 -0.44 12.67
C GLU A 66 -8.15 0.30 11.86
N CYS A 67 -8.59 1.18 10.94
CA CYS A 67 -7.70 1.97 10.09
C CYS A 67 -7.49 3.37 10.66
N VAL A 68 -6.22 3.77 10.77
CA VAL A 68 -5.80 5.13 11.14
C VAL A 68 -5.11 5.76 9.93
N LEU A 69 -5.73 6.79 9.36
CA LEU A 69 -5.20 7.49 8.20
C LEU A 69 -4.17 8.54 8.62
N LEU A 70 -3.00 8.50 7.99
CA LEU A 70 -1.90 9.44 8.23
C LEU A 70 -1.55 10.21 6.97
N HIS A 71 -1.15 11.48 7.14
CA HIS A 71 -0.56 12.28 6.08
C HIS A 71 0.69 13.02 6.58
N PRO A 72 1.67 13.34 5.71
CA PRO A 72 2.81 14.14 6.12
C PRO A 72 2.36 15.55 6.50
N LYS A 73 2.75 16.01 7.69
CA LYS A 73 2.51 17.38 8.17
C LYS A 73 3.30 18.40 7.36
N SER A 74 4.52 18.03 6.93
CA SER A 74 5.43 18.85 6.14
C SER A 74 4.99 19.05 4.69
N HIS A 75 3.92 18.37 4.23
CA HIS A 75 3.40 18.46 2.86
C HIS A 75 1.99 19.02 2.80
N GLN A 76 1.82 20.10 2.06
CA GLN A 76 0.49 20.68 1.79
C GLN A 76 -0.15 19.96 0.60
N SER A 77 -1.23 19.23 0.86
CA SER A 77 -2.01 18.58 -0.21
C SER A 77 -2.65 19.62 -1.12
N LYS A 78 -2.53 19.42 -2.46
CA LYS A 78 -3.15 20.30 -3.46
C LYS A 78 -4.56 19.85 -3.87
N ASN A 79 -4.87 18.56 -3.71
CA ASN A 79 -6.09 17.94 -4.22
C ASN A 79 -7.07 17.50 -3.11
N THR A 80 -6.70 17.68 -1.84
CA THR A 80 -7.54 17.33 -0.69
C THR A 80 -7.69 18.55 0.20
N SER A 81 -8.92 18.87 0.62
CA SER A 81 -9.17 20.05 1.44
C SER A 81 -8.54 19.90 2.83
N ALA A 82 -8.15 21.04 3.42
CA ALA A 82 -7.60 21.06 4.78
C ALA A 82 -8.64 20.56 5.82
N GLU A 83 -9.92 20.81 5.60
CA GLU A 83 -11.01 20.34 6.44
C GLU A 83 -11.13 18.82 6.41
N TYR A 84 -11.04 18.20 5.22
CA TYR A 84 -11.01 16.75 5.08
C TYR A 84 -9.85 16.12 5.84
N LEU A 85 -8.64 16.66 5.64
CA LEU A 85 -7.46 16.17 6.35
C LEU A 85 -7.62 16.30 7.87
N LYS A 86 -8.09 17.43 8.36
CA LYS A 86 -8.31 17.66 9.79
C LYS A 86 -9.35 16.70 10.38
N THR A 87 -10.36 16.32 9.60
CA THR A 87 -11.45 15.45 10.06
C THR A 87 -11.04 13.98 10.09
N PHE A 88 -10.36 13.48 9.06
CA PHE A 88 -10.14 12.05 8.86
C PHE A 88 -8.69 11.60 9.02
N TYR A 89 -7.74 12.51 8.95
CA TYR A 89 -6.31 12.20 8.99
C TYR A 89 -5.67 12.65 10.30
N LYS A 90 -4.62 11.93 10.67
CA LYS A 90 -3.69 12.29 11.74
C LYS A 90 -2.32 12.58 11.16
N THR A 91 -1.51 13.32 11.91
CA THR A 91 -0.09 13.50 11.63
C THR A 91 0.74 12.49 12.40
N PHE A 92 2.03 12.37 12.08
CA PHE A 92 2.94 11.53 12.84
C PHE A 92 3.01 11.95 14.32
N ASP A 93 2.98 13.25 14.61
CA ASP A 93 2.98 13.76 15.99
C ASP A 93 1.82 13.25 16.83
N ASP A 94 0.66 12.98 16.21
CA ASP A 94 -0.55 12.50 16.89
C ASP A 94 -0.48 11.01 17.24
N VAL A 95 0.46 10.25 16.66
CA VAL A 95 0.51 8.79 16.77
C VAL A 95 1.86 8.22 17.19
N LYS A 96 2.91 9.03 17.29
CA LYS A 96 4.29 8.56 17.55
C LYS A 96 4.47 7.76 18.85
N ASP A 97 3.61 7.99 19.84
CA ASP A 97 3.63 7.27 21.13
C ASP A 97 2.75 5.99 21.10
N ARG A 98 2.10 5.68 19.96
CA ARG A 98 1.26 4.50 19.78
C ARG A 98 2.06 3.39 19.09
N LYS A 99 1.61 2.15 19.32
CA LYS A 99 2.04 0.98 18.55
C LYS A 99 0.91 0.56 17.60
N PHE A 100 1.30 0.00 16.46
CA PHE A 100 0.37 -0.50 15.45
C PHE A 100 0.72 -1.94 15.07
N ASP A 101 -0.30 -2.70 14.72
CA ASP A 101 -0.10 -4.06 14.23
C ASP A 101 0.44 -4.05 12.80
N GLY A 102 0.02 -3.08 11.98
CA GLY A 102 0.53 -2.89 10.63
C GLY A 102 0.60 -1.43 10.22
N LEU A 103 1.48 -1.15 9.25
CA LEU A 103 1.59 0.15 8.59
C LEU A 103 1.62 -0.05 7.08
N ILE A 104 0.81 0.70 6.34
CA ILE A 104 0.91 0.79 4.88
C ILE A 104 1.48 2.16 4.52
N ILE A 105 2.55 2.18 3.71
CA ILE A 105 3.12 3.39 3.12
C ILE A 105 2.83 3.36 1.63
N THR A 106 2.01 4.28 1.14
CA THR A 106 1.57 4.30 -0.26
C THR A 106 2.65 4.83 -1.21
N GLY A 107 2.41 4.69 -2.51
CA GLY A 107 3.15 5.40 -3.54
C GLY A 107 2.96 6.92 -3.47
N ALA A 108 3.77 7.64 -4.27
CA ALA A 108 3.68 9.08 -4.47
C ALA A 108 4.18 9.45 -5.87
N PRO A 109 3.61 10.45 -6.55
CA PRO A 109 4.00 10.85 -7.91
C PRO A 109 5.23 11.77 -7.90
N VAL A 110 6.29 11.37 -7.22
CA VAL A 110 7.54 12.14 -7.02
C VAL A 110 8.78 11.38 -7.52
N GLU A 111 8.59 10.38 -8.36
CA GLU A 111 9.62 9.45 -8.82
C GLU A 111 10.80 10.11 -9.53
N HIS A 112 10.56 11.26 -10.19
CA HIS A 112 11.58 12.03 -10.90
C HIS A 112 12.53 12.80 -9.97
N LEU A 113 12.16 12.96 -8.69
CA LEU A 113 13.01 13.62 -7.71
C LEU A 113 13.94 12.61 -7.04
N GLU A 114 15.14 13.04 -6.68
CA GLU A 114 15.93 12.29 -5.71
C GLU A 114 15.18 12.23 -4.37
N PHE A 115 15.42 11.17 -3.59
CA PHE A 115 14.65 10.96 -2.35
C PHE A 115 14.78 12.14 -1.40
N GLU A 116 16.00 12.66 -1.22
CA GLU A 116 16.33 13.78 -0.34
C GLU A 116 15.75 15.11 -0.84
N ALA A 117 15.39 15.21 -2.12
CA ALA A 117 14.76 16.39 -2.71
C ALA A 117 13.23 16.42 -2.49
N VAL A 118 12.63 15.34 -1.97
CA VAL A 118 11.20 15.31 -1.65
C VAL A 118 10.95 16.08 -0.38
N ASN A 119 10.04 17.06 -0.41
CA ASN A 119 9.82 18.02 0.68
C ASN A 119 9.38 17.39 2.02
N TYR A 120 8.86 16.19 2.03
CA TYR A 120 8.50 15.44 3.25
C TYR A 120 9.46 14.26 3.52
N TRP A 121 10.62 14.21 2.88
CA TRP A 121 11.56 13.11 3.03
C TRP A 121 12.04 12.92 4.47
N GLU A 122 12.40 14.00 5.13
CA GLU A 122 12.85 13.95 6.53
C GLU A 122 11.78 13.37 7.47
N GLU A 123 10.52 13.81 7.32
CA GLU A 123 9.40 13.26 8.09
C GLU A 123 9.15 11.79 7.74
N LEU A 124 9.21 11.43 6.46
CA LEU A 124 9.06 10.03 6.02
C LEU A 124 10.13 9.13 6.62
N THR A 125 11.39 9.56 6.64
CA THR A 125 12.48 8.77 7.26
C THR A 125 12.31 8.61 8.76
N GLN A 126 11.80 9.63 9.46
CA GLN A 126 11.43 9.51 10.88
C GLN A 126 10.32 8.47 11.11
N ILE A 127 9.29 8.47 10.25
CA ILE A 127 8.20 7.47 10.32
C ILE A 127 8.74 6.07 10.02
N MET A 128 9.61 5.91 9.03
CA MET A 128 10.21 4.61 8.70
C MET A 128 11.12 4.11 9.83
N ALA A 129 11.92 4.98 10.45
CA ALA A 129 12.71 4.64 11.64
C ALA A 129 11.81 4.19 12.80
N TRP A 130 10.80 4.98 13.12
CA TRP A 130 9.82 4.70 14.16
C TRP A 130 9.10 3.36 13.93
N SER A 131 8.76 3.03 12.70
CA SER A 131 8.04 1.81 12.36
C SER A 131 8.79 0.54 12.74
N VAL A 132 10.12 0.58 12.80
CA VAL A 132 10.96 -0.58 13.19
C VAL A 132 10.62 -1.07 14.61
N ASP A 133 10.32 -0.17 15.54
CA ASP A 133 10.08 -0.50 16.95
C ASP A 133 8.58 -0.44 17.34
N HIS A 134 7.76 0.24 16.54
CA HIS A 134 6.35 0.53 16.88
C HIS A 134 5.34 -0.20 15.98
N VAL A 135 5.79 -0.90 14.94
CA VAL A 135 4.89 -1.59 14.00
C VAL A 135 5.35 -3.04 13.84
N THR A 136 4.42 -3.99 13.88
CA THR A 136 4.74 -5.41 13.70
C THR A 136 5.18 -5.70 12.26
N SER A 137 4.44 -5.21 11.25
CA SER A 137 4.81 -5.37 9.85
C SER A 137 4.44 -4.13 9.03
N THR A 138 5.36 -3.65 8.20
CA THR A 138 5.16 -2.49 7.31
C THR A 138 5.08 -2.94 5.84
N PHE A 139 4.06 -2.48 5.14
CA PHE A 139 3.78 -2.78 3.75
C PHE A 139 3.96 -1.52 2.90
N HIS A 140 4.98 -1.51 2.05
CA HIS A 140 5.35 -0.38 1.22
C HIS A 140 4.87 -0.60 -0.22
N ILE A 141 4.28 0.42 -0.86
CA ILE A 141 3.71 0.33 -2.21
C ILE A 141 4.41 1.28 -3.18
N CYS A 142 4.77 0.81 -4.36
CA CYS A 142 5.31 1.57 -5.49
C CYS A 142 6.49 2.46 -5.09
N TRP A 143 6.37 3.79 -5.20
CA TRP A 143 7.41 4.71 -4.75
C TRP A 143 7.72 4.55 -3.25
N GLY A 144 6.71 4.30 -2.43
CA GLY A 144 6.93 3.97 -1.00
C GLY A 144 7.79 2.73 -0.81
N ALA A 145 7.68 1.73 -1.68
CA ALA A 145 8.55 0.55 -1.67
C ALA A 145 9.99 0.90 -2.04
N GLN A 146 10.19 1.74 -3.07
CA GLN A 146 11.53 2.22 -3.43
C GLN A 146 12.15 3.07 -2.31
N ALA A 147 11.38 3.96 -1.70
CA ALA A 147 11.80 4.79 -0.57
C ALA A 147 12.20 3.93 0.65
N GLY A 148 11.42 2.91 0.98
CA GLY A 148 11.71 1.99 2.06
C GLY A 148 12.95 1.14 1.80
N LEU A 149 13.12 0.61 0.59
CA LEU A 149 14.32 -0.14 0.18
C LEU A 149 15.58 0.75 0.22
N TYR A 150 15.46 2.00 -0.20
CA TYR A 150 16.56 2.96 -0.10
C TYR A 150 16.91 3.30 1.35
N TYR A 151 15.92 3.66 2.15
CA TYR A 151 16.14 4.08 3.54
C TYR A 151 16.71 2.96 4.41
N HIS A 152 16.09 1.78 4.38
CA HIS A 152 16.47 0.68 5.28
C HIS A 152 17.69 -0.12 4.80
N TYR A 153 17.93 -0.17 3.47
CA TYR A 153 18.93 -1.09 2.90
C TYR A 153 19.87 -0.43 1.89
N GLY A 154 19.74 0.88 1.64
CA GLY A 154 20.62 1.60 0.70
C GLY A 154 20.44 1.21 -0.77
N ILE A 155 19.31 0.58 -1.14
CA ILE A 155 19.03 0.14 -2.51
C ILE A 155 18.55 1.34 -3.33
N PRO A 156 19.27 1.77 -4.38
CA PRO A 156 18.90 2.93 -5.17
C PRO A 156 17.75 2.62 -6.14
N LYS A 157 17.06 3.67 -6.57
CA LYS A 157 16.15 3.60 -7.72
C LYS A 157 16.88 4.04 -8.99
N TYR A 158 16.42 3.52 -10.13
CA TYR A 158 16.97 3.84 -11.45
C TYR A 158 15.84 4.35 -12.36
N PRO A 159 16.10 5.38 -13.19
CA PRO A 159 15.12 5.84 -14.15
C PRO A 159 14.90 4.80 -15.25
N LEU A 160 13.65 4.59 -15.64
CA LEU A 160 13.30 3.80 -16.80
C LEU A 160 13.39 4.66 -18.07
N PRO A 161 13.73 4.07 -19.23
CA PRO A 161 13.75 4.78 -20.51
C PRO A 161 12.40 5.38 -20.89
N GLU A 162 11.31 4.72 -20.48
CA GLU A 162 9.93 5.15 -20.65
C GLU A 162 9.09 4.68 -19.45
N LYS A 163 7.93 5.30 -19.26
CA LYS A 163 6.99 4.88 -18.21
C LYS A 163 6.60 3.42 -18.38
N LEU A 164 6.84 2.62 -17.37
CA LEU A 164 6.28 1.27 -17.29
C LEU A 164 4.81 1.38 -16.94
N PHE A 165 3.95 1.14 -17.93
CA PHE A 165 2.54 1.48 -17.85
C PHE A 165 1.66 0.38 -18.45
N GLY A 166 0.86 -0.28 -17.64
CA GLY A 166 0.00 -1.38 -18.07
C GLY A 166 -0.20 -2.47 -17.03
N VAL A 167 -0.59 -3.66 -17.50
CA VAL A 167 -0.84 -4.85 -16.67
C VAL A 167 0.10 -5.97 -17.13
N PHE A 168 0.99 -6.37 -16.23
CA PHE A 168 2.09 -7.29 -16.56
C PHE A 168 1.93 -8.62 -15.85
N LEU A 169 2.40 -9.68 -16.50
CA LEU A 169 2.42 -11.03 -15.96
C LEU A 169 3.62 -11.19 -15.01
N HIS A 170 3.37 -11.72 -13.83
CA HIS A 170 4.38 -11.96 -12.79
C HIS A 170 4.40 -13.43 -12.40
N THR A 171 5.55 -13.89 -11.92
CA THR A 171 5.77 -15.27 -11.48
C THR A 171 6.25 -15.29 -10.04
N PRO A 172 5.69 -16.14 -9.16
CA PRO A 172 6.24 -16.40 -7.85
C PRO A 172 7.61 -17.08 -7.93
N LEU A 173 8.61 -16.51 -7.29
CA LEU A 173 9.94 -17.13 -7.12
C LEU A 173 10.00 -18.01 -5.88
N LYS A 174 9.12 -17.76 -4.92
CA LYS A 174 8.99 -18.46 -3.65
C LYS A 174 7.52 -18.89 -3.44
N PRO A 175 7.01 -19.87 -4.20
CA PRO A 175 5.58 -20.24 -4.18
C PRO A 175 5.08 -20.73 -2.82
N HIS A 176 5.98 -21.20 -1.95
CA HIS A 176 5.66 -21.62 -0.59
C HIS A 176 5.79 -20.52 0.47
N SER A 177 6.10 -19.29 0.07
CA SER A 177 6.06 -18.13 0.96
C SER A 177 4.65 -17.93 1.53
N LYS A 178 4.55 -17.63 2.82
CA LYS A 178 3.26 -17.31 3.46
C LYS A 178 2.52 -16.17 2.72
N LEU A 179 3.27 -15.18 2.21
CA LEU A 179 2.69 -14.02 1.50
C LEU A 179 2.03 -14.40 0.17
N LEU A 180 2.57 -15.39 -0.54
CA LEU A 180 2.08 -15.85 -1.84
C LEU A 180 1.19 -17.10 -1.73
N ARG A 181 0.76 -17.46 -0.54
CA ARG A 181 -0.11 -18.63 -0.35
C ARG A 181 -1.42 -18.48 -1.12
N GLY A 182 -1.72 -19.46 -1.97
CA GLY A 182 -2.91 -19.49 -2.83
C GLY A 182 -2.76 -18.72 -4.14
N PHE A 183 -1.57 -18.19 -4.44
CA PHE A 183 -1.29 -17.61 -5.76
C PHE A 183 -1.14 -18.72 -6.80
N ASP A 184 -1.57 -18.40 -8.02
CA ASP A 184 -1.29 -19.20 -9.20
C ASP A 184 0.20 -19.10 -9.58
N GLU A 185 0.66 -19.99 -10.47
CA GLU A 185 2.05 -19.96 -11.01
C GLU A 185 2.34 -18.67 -11.78
N GLN A 186 1.31 -18.00 -12.27
CA GLN A 186 1.38 -16.70 -12.92
C GLN A 186 0.18 -15.84 -12.55
N PHE A 187 0.42 -14.54 -12.38
CA PHE A 187 -0.64 -13.59 -12.03
C PHE A 187 -0.35 -12.21 -12.60
N TYR A 188 -1.40 -11.45 -12.82
CA TYR A 188 -1.32 -10.11 -13.38
C TYR A 188 -1.23 -9.03 -12.31
N VAL A 189 -0.41 -7.99 -12.58
CA VAL A 189 -0.27 -6.81 -11.71
C VAL A 189 -0.25 -5.53 -12.54
N PRO A 190 -1.01 -4.50 -12.15
CA PRO A 190 -0.89 -3.15 -12.71
C PRO A 190 0.44 -2.51 -12.33
N GLN A 191 1.05 -1.83 -13.27
CA GLN A 191 2.27 -1.04 -13.11
C GLN A 191 2.05 0.37 -13.68
N SER A 192 2.48 1.39 -12.94
CA SER A 192 2.48 2.78 -13.37
C SER A 192 3.65 3.49 -12.69
N ARG A 193 4.85 3.45 -13.28
CA ARG A 193 6.05 4.02 -12.68
C ARG A 193 7.10 4.44 -13.70
N HIS A 194 7.92 5.41 -13.33
CA HIS A 194 9.03 5.94 -14.12
C HIS A 194 10.41 5.45 -13.64
N THR A 195 10.45 4.73 -12.53
CA THR A 195 11.68 4.23 -11.92
C THR A 195 11.56 2.76 -11.53
N GLU A 196 12.69 2.11 -11.32
CA GLU A 196 12.78 0.72 -10.87
C GLU A 196 13.84 0.54 -9.79
N VAL A 197 13.76 -0.57 -9.06
CA VAL A 197 14.86 -1.15 -8.28
C VAL A 197 15.39 -2.36 -9.01
N ARG A 198 16.69 -2.59 -8.95
CA ARG A 198 17.32 -3.70 -9.68
C ARG A 198 17.50 -4.93 -8.81
N LYS A 199 17.24 -6.07 -9.42
CA LYS A 199 17.39 -7.40 -8.77
C LYS A 199 18.80 -7.59 -8.22
N GLU A 200 19.81 -7.17 -8.94
CA GLU A 200 21.22 -7.30 -8.58
C GLU A 200 21.56 -6.54 -7.29
N ASP A 201 20.92 -5.40 -7.05
CA ASP A 201 21.16 -4.64 -5.81
C ASP A 201 20.44 -5.25 -4.61
N ILE A 202 19.23 -5.77 -4.81
CA ILE A 202 18.49 -6.48 -3.77
C ILE A 202 19.23 -7.75 -3.34
N LEU A 203 19.79 -8.53 -4.28
CA LEU A 203 20.50 -9.77 -4.00
C LEU A 203 21.83 -9.57 -3.23
N LYS A 204 22.36 -8.35 -3.14
CA LYS A 204 23.53 -8.01 -2.30
C LYS A 204 23.18 -7.88 -0.82
N VAL A 205 21.88 -7.82 -0.48
CA VAL A 205 21.40 -7.61 0.89
C VAL A 205 20.88 -8.93 1.45
N ASP A 206 21.65 -9.54 2.32
CA ASP A 206 21.35 -10.87 2.89
C ASP A 206 20.03 -10.92 3.67
N GLN A 207 19.55 -9.79 4.19
CA GLN A 207 18.32 -9.68 4.96
C GLN A 207 17.06 -9.72 4.07
N LEU A 208 17.20 -9.54 2.77
CA LEU A 208 16.09 -9.48 1.81
C LEU A 208 15.94 -10.76 1.01
N GLU A 209 14.72 -11.00 0.56
CA GLU A 209 14.39 -12.03 -0.43
C GLU A 209 13.41 -11.48 -1.46
N ILE A 210 13.60 -11.87 -2.73
CA ILE A 210 12.67 -11.56 -3.82
C ILE A 210 11.64 -12.68 -3.88
N LEU A 211 10.36 -12.33 -3.69
CA LEU A 211 9.27 -13.30 -3.71
C LEU A 211 8.61 -13.45 -5.07
N SER A 212 8.60 -12.39 -5.88
CA SER A 212 7.97 -12.41 -7.19
C SER A 212 8.61 -11.37 -8.13
N GLU A 213 8.69 -11.72 -9.42
CA GLU A 213 9.18 -10.84 -10.48
C GLU A 213 8.41 -11.06 -11.80
N SER A 214 8.62 -10.16 -12.75
CA SER A 214 8.14 -10.21 -14.13
C SER A 214 9.32 -10.08 -15.07
N GLU A 215 9.31 -10.80 -16.19
CA GLU A 215 10.31 -10.63 -17.24
C GLU A 215 10.29 -9.23 -17.85
N GLU A 216 9.08 -8.61 -17.94
CA GLU A 216 8.89 -7.30 -18.54
C GLU A 216 8.92 -6.16 -17.51
N ALA A 217 8.39 -6.39 -16.32
CA ALA A 217 8.22 -5.35 -15.29
C ALA A 217 9.26 -5.43 -14.16
N GLY A 218 10.17 -6.39 -14.19
CA GLY A 218 11.21 -6.55 -13.18
C GLY A 218 10.69 -7.04 -11.83
N VAL A 219 11.38 -6.68 -10.75
CA VAL A 219 11.05 -7.11 -9.38
C VAL A 219 9.70 -6.56 -8.94
N TYR A 220 8.87 -7.41 -8.35
CA TYR A 220 7.55 -7.02 -7.86
C TYR A 220 7.43 -7.05 -6.35
N ILE A 221 7.72 -8.18 -5.71
CA ILE A 221 7.61 -8.30 -4.25
C ILE A 221 8.97 -8.64 -3.66
N VAL A 222 9.41 -7.83 -2.72
CA VAL A 222 10.58 -8.06 -1.86
C VAL A 222 10.11 -8.08 -0.42
N ALA A 223 10.64 -8.98 0.38
CA ALA A 223 10.37 -9.05 1.81
C ALA A 223 11.67 -9.13 2.61
N SER A 224 11.68 -8.56 3.81
CA SER A 224 12.70 -8.89 4.79
C SER A 224 12.47 -10.31 5.33
N LYS A 225 13.54 -11.05 5.60
CA LYS A 225 13.46 -12.46 6.04
C LYS A 225 12.73 -12.62 7.38
N ASP A 226 12.71 -11.59 8.20
CA ASP A 226 11.95 -11.53 9.47
C ASP A 226 10.46 -11.19 9.26
N GLY A 227 10.03 -10.88 8.01
CA GLY A 227 8.65 -10.55 7.67
C GLY A 227 8.19 -9.16 8.11
N ARG A 228 9.06 -8.34 8.68
CA ARG A 228 8.69 -7.02 9.21
C ARG A 228 8.56 -5.94 8.14
N GLN A 229 9.22 -6.11 6.99
CA GLN A 229 9.22 -5.15 5.89
C GLN A 229 8.82 -5.86 4.58
N ILE A 230 7.76 -5.39 3.96
CA ILE A 230 7.26 -5.89 2.67
C ILE A 230 7.25 -4.74 1.68
N PHE A 231 7.84 -4.95 0.50
CA PHE A 231 7.99 -3.94 -0.55
C PHE A 231 7.35 -4.46 -1.83
N VAL A 232 6.34 -3.75 -2.32
CA VAL A 232 5.55 -4.10 -3.50
C VAL A 232 5.67 -2.98 -4.52
N THR A 233 6.35 -3.20 -5.64
CA THR A 233 6.66 -2.14 -6.62
C THR A 233 5.51 -1.83 -7.58
N GLY A 234 4.47 -2.67 -7.63
CA GLY A 234 3.27 -2.48 -8.45
C GLY A 234 2.07 -2.01 -7.65
N HIS A 235 0.93 -1.96 -8.33
CA HIS A 235 -0.32 -1.39 -7.82
C HIS A 235 -1.46 -2.40 -7.82
N SER A 236 -1.40 -3.42 -6.96
CA SER A 236 -2.49 -4.39 -6.84
C SER A 236 -3.78 -3.79 -6.25
N GLU A 237 -3.69 -2.62 -5.59
CA GLU A 237 -4.83 -1.89 -5.05
C GLU A 237 -5.66 -1.15 -6.11
N TYR A 238 -5.15 -0.97 -7.33
CA TYR A 238 -5.82 -0.19 -8.36
C TYR A 238 -7.17 -0.74 -8.79
N ASP A 239 -8.12 0.17 -8.97
CA ASP A 239 -9.40 -0.10 -9.62
C ASP A 239 -9.23 -0.41 -11.11
N PRO A 240 -10.18 -1.13 -11.72
CA PRO A 240 -10.12 -1.44 -13.16
C PRO A 240 -9.89 -0.22 -14.04
N GLU A 241 -10.42 0.94 -13.65
CA GLU A 241 -10.38 2.18 -14.45
C GLU A 241 -9.17 3.08 -14.15
N THR A 242 -8.37 2.79 -13.12
CA THR A 242 -7.31 3.71 -12.66
C THR A 242 -6.31 4.04 -13.75
N LEU A 243 -5.79 3.03 -14.47
CA LEU A 243 -4.82 3.28 -15.56
C LEU A 243 -5.48 4.01 -16.76
N LYS A 244 -6.77 3.80 -17.02
CA LYS A 244 -7.51 4.55 -18.04
C LYS A 244 -7.60 6.02 -17.67
N LEU A 245 -7.96 6.34 -16.44
CA LEU A 245 -8.03 7.72 -15.95
C LEU A 245 -6.65 8.41 -15.97
N GLU A 246 -5.58 7.69 -15.65
CA GLU A 246 -4.21 8.20 -15.80
C GLU A 246 -3.86 8.48 -17.26
N TYR A 247 -4.18 7.55 -18.16
CA TYR A 247 -3.93 7.67 -19.59
C TYR A 247 -4.67 8.88 -20.18
N GLU A 248 -5.97 9.00 -19.92
CA GLU A 248 -6.82 10.13 -20.39
C GLU A 248 -6.33 11.47 -19.80
N ARG A 249 -5.98 11.51 -18.52
CA ARG A 249 -5.42 12.69 -17.86
C ARG A 249 -4.15 13.17 -18.55
N ASP A 250 -3.23 12.26 -18.84
CA ASP A 250 -1.91 12.60 -19.40
C ASP A 250 -2.02 12.96 -20.88
N LEU A 251 -2.91 12.32 -21.66
CA LEU A 251 -3.28 12.72 -23.03
C LEU A 251 -3.87 14.15 -23.05
N ASN A 252 -4.79 14.45 -22.15
CA ASN A 252 -5.43 15.77 -22.07
C ASN A 252 -4.45 16.89 -21.70
N LYS A 253 -3.34 16.53 -21.02
CA LYS A 253 -2.22 17.45 -20.73
C LYS A 253 -1.22 17.56 -21.88
N GLY A 254 -1.38 16.82 -22.97
CA GLY A 254 -0.44 16.78 -24.08
C GLY A 254 0.89 16.11 -23.74
N LEU A 255 0.92 15.25 -22.73
CA LEU A 255 2.12 14.52 -22.32
C LEU A 255 2.37 13.31 -23.27
N PRO A 256 3.62 12.96 -23.55
CA PRO A 256 3.97 11.81 -24.37
C PRO A 256 3.73 10.51 -23.60
N ILE A 257 2.46 10.07 -23.55
CA ILE A 257 2.08 8.81 -22.91
C ILE A 257 1.70 7.77 -23.95
N LYS A 258 2.18 6.54 -23.76
CA LYS A 258 1.74 5.37 -24.53
C LYS A 258 0.50 4.77 -23.88
N MET A 259 -0.34 4.11 -24.67
CA MET A 259 -1.46 3.33 -24.17
C MET A 259 -0.97 2.25 -23.18
N PRO A 260 -1.68 2.03 -22.05
CA PRO A 260 -1.26 1.02 -21.09
C PRO A 260 -1.28 -0.38 -21.71
N LYS A 261 -0.15 -1.10 -21.57
CA LYS A 261 0.05 -2.42 -22.16
C LYS A 261 -0.85 -3.46 -21.51
N ASN A 262 -1.40 -4.39 -22.31
CA ASN A 262 -2.23 -5.52 -21.86
C ASN A 262 -3.44 -5.13 -21.01
N TYR A 263 -3.98 -3.95 -21.19
CA TYR A 263 -4.99 -3.38 -20.30
C TYR A 263 -6.37 -3.25 -20.96
N PHE A 264 -6.47 -2.61 -22.10
CA PHE A 264 -7.73 -2.50 -22.82
C PHE A 264 -8.03 -3.79 -23.61
N PRO A 265 -9.29 -4.26 -23.62
CA PRO A 265 -9.71 -5.32 -24.54
C PRO A 265 -9.40 -4.93 -26.00
N ASP A 266 -8.78 -5.84 -26.75
CA ASP A 266 -8.43 -5.66 -28.15
C ASP A 266 -7.62 -4.37 -28.45
N ASP A 267 -6.84 -3.91 -27.46
CA ASP A 267 -6.10 -2.63 -27.48
C ASP A 267 -6.96 -1.42 -27.84
N ASN A 268 -8.25 -1.47 -27.52
CA ASN A 268 -9.20 -0.40 -27.82
C ASN A 268 -9.53 0.43 -26.56
N PRO A 269 -9.06 1.69 -26.46
CA PRO A 269 -9.26 2.53 -25.27
C PRO A 269 -10.74 2.97 -25.05
N ASN A 270 -11.62 2.74 -26.04
CA ASN A 270 -13.05 2.99 -25.88
C ASN A 270 -13.78 1.85 -25.17
N LEU A 271 -13.16 0.69 -25.02
CA LEU A 271 -13.73 -0.43 -24.29
C LEU A 271 -13.42 -0.33 -22.80
N MET A 272 -14.31 -0.87 -21.97
CA MET A 272 -14.10 -0.91 -20.52
C MET A 272 -12.98 -1.88 -20.15
N PRO A 273 -12.00 -1.45 -19.36
CA PRO A 273 -10.92 -2.33 -18.89
C PRO A 273 -11.46 -3.47 -18.02
N ARG A 274 -10.78 -4.60 -18.05
CA ARG A 274 -11.11 -5.77 -17.23
C ARG A 274 -10.04 -6.01 -16.19
N SER A 275 -10.41 -6.00 -14.91
CA SER A 275 -9.48 -6.37 -13.84
C SER A 275 -9.14 -7.86 -13.92
N ARG A 276 -7.84 -8.17 -14.03
CA ARG A 276 -7.29 -9.53 -14.01
C ARG A 276 -6.38 -9.76 -12.80
N TRP A 277 -6.33 -8.82 -11.85
CA TRP A 277 -5.45 -8.84 -10.69
C TRP A 277 -6.20 -8.87 -9.35
N ARG A 278 -7.52 -8.67 -9.34
CA ARG A 278 -8.31 -8.51 -8.11
C ARG A 278 -8.20 -9.69 -7.15
N ALA A 279 -8.23 -10.92 -7.65
CA ALA A 279 -8.14 -12.11 -6.81
C ALA A 279 -6.79 -12.17 -6.07
N HIS A 280 -5.69 -11.99 -6.80
CA HIS A 280 -4.34 -12.00 -6.23
C HIS A 280 -4.07 -10.79 -5.33
N ALA A 281 -4.65 -9.63 -5.64
CA ALA A 281 -4.61 -8.46 -4.75
C ALA A 281 -5.26 -8.76 -3.39
N ASN A 282 -6.46 -9.36 -3.40
CA ASN A 282 -7.13 -9.77 -2.16
C ASN A 282 -6.33 -10.82 -1.38
N LEU A 283 -5.73 -11.81 -2.07
CA LEU A 283 -4.87 -12.80 -1.44
C LEU A 283 -3.63 -12.15 -0.81
N LEU A 284 -2.97 -11.24 -1.52
CA LEU A 284 -1.78 -10.55 -1.04
C LEU A 284 -2.05 -9.84 0.29
N PHE A 285 -3.09 -9.01 0.34
CA PHE A 285 -3.43 -8.25 1.55
C PHE A 285 -3.98 -9.15 2.66
N SER A 286 -4.78 -10.15 2.33
CA SER A 286 -5.29 -11.12 3.31
C SER A 286 -4.16 -11.96 3.92
N ASN A 287 -3.19 -12.40 3.11
CA ASN A 287 -2.02 -13.13 3.60
C ASN A 287 -1.12 -12.25 4.46
N TRP A 288 -0.89 -10.98 4.06
CA TRP A 288 -0.15 -10.04 4.88
C TRP A 288 -0.82 -9.83 6.24
N LEU A 289 -2.12 -9.52 6.26
CA LEU A 289 -2.87 -9.31 7.51
C LEU A 289 -2.86 -10.55 8.41
N ASN A 290 -3.00 -11.74 7.83
CA ASN A 290 -3.07 -12.97 8.61
C ASN A 290 -1.69 -13.42 9.11
N TYR A 291 -0.68 -13.50 8.23
CA TYR A 291 0.57 -14.18 8.53
C TYR A 291 1.69 -13.25 9.02
N TYR A 292 1.64 -11.95 8.70
CA TYR A 292 2.69 -10.99 9.04
C TYR A 292 2.22 -9.92 10.04
N VAL A 293 0.90 -9.75 10.19
CA VAL A 293 0.32 -8.85 11.16
C VAL A 293 -0.30 -9.62 12.32
N TYR A 294 -1.41 -10.33 12.09
CA TYR A 294 -2.19 -10.97 13.16
C TYR A 294 -1.40 -12.04 13.93
N GLN A 295 -0.70 -12.94 13.23
CA GLN A 295 0.04 -14.04 13.88
C GLN A 295 1.35 -13.60 14.52
N GLU A 296 1.92 -12.47 14.11
CA GLU A 296 3.20 -11.96 14.62
C GLU A 296 3.01 -10.85 15.68
N THR A 297 1.81 -10.26 15.79
CA THR A 297 1.55 -9.24 16.80
C THR A 297 1.59 -9.82 18.20
N PRO A 298 2.40 -9.28 19.12
CA PRO A 298 2.44 -9.73 20.51
C PRO A 298 1.08 -9.56 21.20
N TYR A 299 0.63 -10.59 21.93
CA TYR A 299 -0.67 -10.56 22.62
C TYR A 299 -0.75 -9.44 23.69
N THR A 300 0.41 -9.06 24.24
CA THR A 300 0.55 -8.07 25.32
C THR A 300 0.64 -6.62 24.86
N TRP A 301 0.38 -6.31 23.58
CA TRP A 301 0.28 -4.93 23.14
C TRP A 301 -1.01 -4.32 23.66
N THR A 302 -0.97 -3.81 24.88
CA THR A 302 -2.04 -2.98 25.42
C THR A 302 -2.08 -1.65 24.70
N LEU A 303 -3.28 -1.23 24.29
CA LEU A 303 -3.57 0.11 23.79
C LEU A 303 -3.22 1.11 24.91
N GLY A 304 -2.10 1.82 24.76
CA GLY A 304 -1.69 2.97 25.55
C GLY A 304 -1.93 2.91 27.06
N GLY A 305 -0.91 2.56 27.83
CA GLY A 305 -0.69 3.01 29.20
C GLY A 305 -1.73 2.63 30.24
N GLU A 306 -1.73 1.38 30.68
CA GLU A 306 -1.90 1.02 32.09
C GLU A 306 -1.01 -0.20 32.32
N GLU A 307 0.12 0.00 32.97
CA GLU A 307 0.85 -1.07 33.62
C GLU A 307 -0.04 -1.60 34.74
N GLU A 308 -0.68 -2.73 34.57
CA GLU A 308 -1.16 -3.50 35.71
C GLU A 308 0.05 -4.07 36.43
N SER A 309 0.45 -3.39 37.53
CA SER A 309 1.30 -3.92 38.55
C SER A 309 0.62 -5.11 39.24
N SER A 310 1.16 -6.28 39.04
CA SER A 310 0.95 -7.43 39.92
C SER A 310 2.25 -7.79 40.61
#